data_51bf11aa3ddc4cf34329627279fb8b9d
#
_entry.id   51bf11aa3ddc4cf34329627279fb8b9d
#
_cell.length_a   1.000
_cell.length_b   1.000
_cell.length_c   1.000
_cell.angle_alpha   90.00
_cell.angle_beta   90.00
_cell.angle_gamma   90.00
#
_symmetry.space_group_name_H-M   'P 1'
#
loop_
_entity.id
_entity.type
_entity.pdbx_description
1 polymer ?
#
loop_
_entity_poly.entity_id
_entity_poly.type
_entity_poly.pdbx_seq_one_letter_code
_entity_poly.pdbx_strand_id
1 'polypeptide(L)'
;ALNGWFQGMGYPPGAKTMTNWFSVSEWGAWWSWWNVSHNLGGGLIGPLAILGLSIFGVWQSLFYLPALIAIVLAFIMFYLMRDTPESQGLPPVDEWRDEKVVQHVESAHTLSSTDIFKKYILNNKFLWAIAIANVFVYFIRYGVIDWAPTYLKEVKHFSVDKQSWAYFLYEYAGIFGMLASGYLSDKVFKGHRAPPMLLFLIGVLIAIFVYWKNPAGNPLVDNICLVAIGFLIYGPVMMIGLQAADLVPRVATGTATGLTGLFGYLLGSASAGYVMGKLVDLFGWDGGFYALIVSCFLGFGFIAVTLFHKPNATK
;
A
#
# COMPACT_ATOMS: atom_id res chain seq x y z
N ALA A 1 -14.59 3.86 14.52
CA ALA A 1 -13.41 3.86 15.38
C ALA A 1 -12.94 2.44 15.71
N LEU A 2 -13.77 1.55 16.28
CA LEU A 2 -13.36 0.19 16.68
C LEU A 2 -12.83 -0.65 15.50
N ASN A 3 -13.51 -0.65 14.36
CA ASN A 3 -13.06 -1.36 13.16
C ASN A 3 -11.66 -0.90 12.72
N GLY A 4 -11.40 0.41 12.66
CA GLY A 4 -10.09 0.95 12.32
C GLY A 4 -9.01 0.57 13.33
N TRP A 5 -9.36 0.51 14.62
CA TRP A 5 -8.45 0.06 15.67
C TRP A 5 -8.00 -1.39 15.45
N PHE A 6 -8.93 -2.31 15.20
CA PHE A 6 -8.59 -3.71 14.94
C PHE A 6 -7.89 -3.92 13.60
N GLN A 7 -8.26 -3.20 12.54
CA GLN A 7 -7.55 -3.23 11.27
C GLN A 7 -6.09 -2.78 11.40
N GLY A 8 -5.81 -1.76 12.22
CA GLY A 8 -4.46 -1.28 12.47
C GLY A 8 -3.53 -2.32 13.12
N MET A 9 -4.10 -3.36 13.76
CA MET A 9 -3.32 -4.44 14.38
C MET A 9 -2.80 -5.48 13.37
N GLY A 10 -3.24 -5.48 12.10
CA GLY A 10 -2.88 -6.51 11.12
C GLY A 10 -1.54 -6.24 10.43
N TYR A 11 -1.38 -5.07 9.84
CA TYR A 11 -0.22 -4.78 8.98
C TYR A 11 1.13 -4.71 9.72
N PRO A 12 1.29 -4.00 10.85
CA PRO A 12 2.58 -3.88 11.51
C PRO A 12 3.16 -5.22 12.04
N PRO A 13 2.38 -6.10 12.69
CA PRO A 13 2.88 -7.43 13.05
C PRO A 13 3.26 -8.29 11.83
N GLY A 14 2.44 -8.27 10.77
CA GLY A 14 2.75 -8.96 9.52
C GLY A 14 4.06 -8.48 8.90
N ALA A 15 4.28 -7.16 8.85
CA ALA A 15 5.52 -6.56 8.39
C ALA A 15 6.74 -7.04 9.22
N LYS A 16 6.60 -7.10 10.54
CA LYS A 16 7.66 -7.61 11.44
C LYS A 16 7.96 -9.09 11.16
N THR A 17 6.94 -9.92 11.03
CA THR A 17 7.11 -11.34 10.70
C THR A 17 7.84 -11.50 9.36
N MET A 18 7.44 -10.73 8.34
CA MET A 18 8.09 -10.75 7.02
C MET A 18 9.58 -10.44 7.12
N THR A 19 9.98 -9.43 7.93
CA THR A 19 11.39 -9.07 8.08
C THR A 19 12.20 -10.11 8.85
N ASN A 20 11.57 -10.96 9.65
CA ASN A 20 12.24 -12.03 10.37
C ASN A 20 12.43 -13.31 9.54
N TRP A 21 11.48 -13.62 8.63
CA TRP A 21 11.47 -14.85 7.85
C TRP A 21 12.10 -14.76 6.47
N PHE A 22 12.29 -13.54 5.95
CA PHE A 22 12.85 -13.33 4.62
C PHE A 22 14.11 -12.45 4.66
N SER A 23 15.05 -12.74 3.74
CA SER A 23 16.26 -11.96 3.56
C SER A 23 15.95 -10.58 2.96
N VAL A 24 16.77 -9.59 3.30
CA VAL A 24 16.64 -8.21 2.79
C VAL A 24 16.67 -8.17 1.26
N SER A 25 17.46 -9.06 0.63
CA SER A 25 17.55 -9.18 -0.84
C SER A 25 16.27 -9.67 -1.52
N GLU A 26 15.37 -10.30 -0.75
CA GLU A 26 14.11 -10.89 -1.23
C GLU A 26 12.86 -10.09 -0.79
N TRP A 27 13.03 -9.07 0.05
CA TRP A 27 11.89 -8.34 0.64
C TRP A 27 10.96 -7.73 -0.40
N GLY A 28 11.47 -7.18 -1.50
CA GLY A 28 10.61 -6.58 -2.53
C GLY A 28 9.66 -7.59 -3.15
N ALA A 29 10.15 -8.79 -3.47
CA ALA A 29 9.34 -9.85 -4.04
C ALA A 29 8.31 -10.38 -3.02
N TRP A 30 8.75 -10.78 -1.82
CA TRP A 30 7.85 -11.33 -0.82
C TRP A 30 6.84 -10.33 -0.28
N TRP A 31 7.25 -9.07 -0.11
CA TRP A 31 6.35 -7.98 0.28
C TRP A 31 5.26 -7.74 -0.75
N SER A 32 5.62 -7.84 -2.05
CA SER A 32 4.66 -7.75 -3.14
C SER A 32 3.63 -8.87 -3.08
N TRP A 33 4.06 -10.12 -2.94
CA TRP A 33 3.18 -11.26 -2.80
C TRP A 33 2.26 -11.15 -1.57
N TRP A 34 2.80 -10.70 -0.45
CA TRP A 34 1.98 -10.46 0.74
C TRP A 34 0.90 -9.41 0.49
N ASN A 35 1.24 -8.30 -0.17
CA ASN A 35 0.28 -7.25 -0.47
C ASN A 35 -0.79 -7.66 -1.50
N VAL A 36 -0.54 -8.63 -2.38
CA VAL A 36 -1.56 -9.22 -3.27
C VAL A 36 -2.76 -9.73 -2.47
N SER A 37 -2.55 -10.27 -1.27
CA SER A 37 -3.62 -10.75 -0.39
C SER A 37 -4.66 -9.67 -0.08
N HIS A 38 -4.24 -8.40 0.02
CA HIS A 38 -5.14 -7.27 0.28
C HIS A 38 -6.12 -7.04 -0.89
N ASN A 39 -5.62 -6.99 -2.12
CA ASN A 39 -6.45 -6.81 -3.32
C ASN A 39 -7.32 -8.05 -3.60
N LEU A 40 -6.77 -9.24 -3.39
CA LEU A 40 -7.52 -10.49 -3.54
C LEU A 40 -8.68 -10.55 -2.53
N GLY A 41 -8.39 -10.24 -1.25
CA GLY A 41 -9.41 -10.19 -0.20
C GLY A 41 -10.49 -9.16 -0.49
N GLY A 42 -10.09 -7.93 -0.90
CA GLY A 42 -11.03 -6.88 -1.31
C GLY A 42 -11.92 -7.30 -2.49
N GLY A 43 -11.33 -7.97 -3.50
CA GLY A 43 -12.07 -8.48 -4.66
C GLY A 43 -13.05 -9.61 -4.33
N LEU A 44 -12.75 -10.43 -3.32
CA LEU A 44 -13.62 -11.54 -2.89
C LEU A 44 -14.83 -11.10 -2.06
N ILE A 45 -14.82 -9.92 -1.49
CA ILE A 45 -15.93 -9.44 -0.63
C ILE A 45 -17.26 -9.41 -1.38
N GLY A 46 -17.29 -8.92 -2.61
CA GLY A 46 -18.51 -8.87 -3.43
C GLY A 46 -19.12 -10.25 -3.68
N PRO A 47 -18.38 -11.21 -4.26
CA PRO A 47 -18.82 -12.59 -4.41
C PRO A 47 -19.27 -13.27 -3.11
N LEU A 48 -18.53 -13.07 -2.00
CA LEU A 48 -18.91 -13.60 -0.69
C LEU A 48 -20.22 -12.99 -0.17
N ALA A 49 -20.42 -11.70 -0.42
CA ALA A 49 -21.67 -11.02 -0.07
C ALA A 49 -22.86 -11.64 -0.82
N ILE A 50 -22.74 -11.83 -2.14
CA ILE A 50 -23.78 -12.46 -2.97
C ILE A 50 -24.04 -13.89 -2.50
N LEU A 51 -22.99 -14.67 -2.21
CA LEU A 51 -23.10 -16.03 -1.69
C LEU A 51 -23.86 -16.03 -0.34
N GLY A 52 -23.51 -15.13 0.57
CA GLY A 52 -24.18 -14.97 1.85
C GLY A 52 -25.67 -14.70 1.70
N LEU A 53 -26.04 -13.76 0.81
CA LEU A 53 -27.43 -13.45 0.51
C LEU A 53 -28.17 -14.64 -0.11
N SER A 54 -27.55 -15.39 -1.01
CA SER A 54 -28.17 -16.54 -1.67
C SER A 54 -28.43 -17.71 -0.71
N ILE A 55 -27.57 -17.91 0.30
CA ILE A 55 -27.70 -19.01 1.28
C ILE A 55 -28.67 -18.64 2.40
N PHE A 56 -28.55 -17.43 2.94
CA PHE A 56 -29.23 -17.06 4.18
C PHE A 56 -30.44 -16.12 3.95
N GLY A 57 -30.58 -15.48 2.78
CA GLY A 57 -31.70 -14.64 2.42
C GLY A 57 -31.83 -13.33 3.22
N VAL A 58 -30.84 -12.99 4.07
CA VAL A 58 -30.87 -11.80 4.93
C VAL A 58 -29.64 -10.93 4.73
N TRP A 59 -29.81 -9.59 4.76
CA TRP A 59 -28.73 -8.67 4.49
C TRP A 59 -27.57 -8.75 5.52
N GLN A 60 -27.83 -9.18 6.73
CA GLN A 60 -26.80 -9.36 7.76
C GLN A 60 -25.73 -10.40 7.36
N SER A 61 -26.08 -11.31 6.45
CA SER A 61 -25.14 -12.32 5.92
C SER A 61 -23.95 -11.70 5.18
N LEU A 62 -24.08 -10.46 4.70
CA LEU A 62 -22.99 -9.67 4.13
C LEU A 62 -21.83 -9.47 5.14
N PHE A 63 -22.13 -9.52 6.42
CA PHE A 63 -21.16 -9.29 7.50
C PHE A 63 -20.75 -10.59 8.19
N TYR A 64 -21.68 -11.42 8.61
CA TYR A 64 -21.32 -12.58 9.41
C TYR A 64 -20.67 -13.71 8.59
N LEU A 65 -20.95 -13.85 7.30
CA LEU A 65 -20.26 -14.85 6.48
C LEU A 65 -18.76 -14.53 6.31
N PRO A 66 -18.35 -13.33 5.88
CA PRO A 66 -16.94 -12.96 5.88
C PRO A 66 -16.29 -13.00 7.28
N ALA A 67 -17.03 -12.60 8.33
CA ALA A 67 -16.52 -12.66 9.69
C ALA A 67 -16.23 -14.10 10.15
N LEU A 68 -17.11 -15.05 9.83
CA LEU A 68 -16.90 -16.46 10.14
C LEU A 68 -15.65 -17.01 9.45
N ILE A 69 -15.47 -16.69 8.15
CA ILE A 69 -14.27 -17.06 7.40
C ILE A 69 -13.02 -16.45 8.05
N ALA A 70 -13.08 -15.18 8.43
CA ALA A 70 -11.97 -14.50 9.10
C ALA A 70 -11.63 -15.15 10.45
N ILE A 71 -12.61 -15.56 11.23
CA ILE A 71 -12.40 -16.28 12.50
C ILE A 71 -11.70 -17.63 12.26
N VAL A 72 -12.16 -18.40 11.26
CA VAL A 72 -11.51 -19.69 10.92
C VAL A 72 -10.06 -19.46 10.49
N LEU A 73 -9.81 -18.47 9.64
CA LEU A 73 -8.45 -18.11 9.22
C LEU A 73 -7.59 -17.63 10.39
N ALA A 74 -8.16 -16.88 11.35
CA ALA A 74 -7.44 -16.46 12.54
C ALA A 74 -6.98 -17.64 13.40
N PHE A 75 -7.83 -18.67 13.57
CA PHE A 75 -7.42 -19.90 14.25
C PHE A 75 -6.31 -20.65 13.51
N ILE A 76 -6.42 -20.75 12.18
CA ILE A 76 -5.38 -21.38 11.35
C ILE A 76 -4.06 -20.61 11.51
N MET A 77 -4.09 -19.28 11.44
CA MET A 77 -2.91 -18.46 11.64
C MET A 77 -2.31 -18.63 13.04
N PHE A 78 -3.15 -18.65 14.08
CA PHE A 78 -2.70 -18.83 15.46
C PHE A 78 -1.90 -20.14 15.65
N TYR A 79 -2.30 -21.21 15.00
CA TYR A 79 -1.60 -22.50 15.09
C TYR A 79 -0.38 -22.59 14.17
N LEU A 80 -0.40 -21.97 12.99
CA LEU A 80 0.64 -22.14 11.97
C LEU A 80 1.70 -21.04 11.99
N MET A 81 1.32 -19.77 12.29
CA MET A 81 2.28 -18.69 12.27
C MET A 81 3.25 -18.74 13.44
N ARG A 82 4.49 -18.38 13.15
CA ARG A 82 5.56 -18.20 14.14
C ARG A 82 6.26 -16.86 13.86
N ASP A 83 6.65 -16.17 14.92
CA ASP A 83 7.21 -14.82 14.82
C ASP A 83 8.61 -14.83 14.19
N THR A 84 9.41 -15.83 14.52
CA THR A 84 10.81 -15.91 14.08
C THR A 84 11.24 -17.35 13.79
N PRO A 85 12.24 -17.57 12.89
CA PRO A 85 12.84 -18.88 12.66
C PRO A 85 13.39 -19.51 13.94
N GLU A 86 14.01 -18.71 14.81
CA GLU A 86 14.63 -19.16 16.06
C GLU A 86 13.59 -19.76 17.01
N SER A 87 12.36 -19.29 16.98
CA SER A 87 11.25 -19.87 17.76
C SER A 87 10.93 -21.33 17.39
N GLN A 88 11.46 -21.78 16.24
CA GLN A 88 11.33 -23.15 15.73
C GLN A 88 12.66 -23.92 15.78
N GLY A 89 13.69 -23.37 16.43
CA GLY A 89 15.02 -23.97 16.50
C GLY A 89 15.81 -23.88 15.18
N LEU A 90 15.41 -22.98 14.27
CA LEU A 90 16.11 -22.71 13.02
C LEU A 90 17.08 -21.55 13.23
N PRO A 91 18.17 -21.47 12.46
CA PRO A 91 19.06 -20.31 12.50
C PRO A 91 18.34 -19.06 11.98
N PRO A 92 18.80 -17.84 12.37
CA PRO A 92 18.33 -16.61 11.77
C PRO A 92 18.48 -16.63 10.25
N VAL A 93 17.57 -15.97 9.54
CA VAL A 93 17.56 -15.98 8.06
C VAL A 93 18.86 -15.43 7.48
N ASP A 94 19.47 -14.44 8.14
CA ASP A 94 20.72 -13.83 7.69
C ASP A 94 21.91 -14.81 7.79
N GLU A 95 21.96 -15.63 8.86
CA GLU A 95 22.96 -16.69 9.01
C GLU A 95 22.74 -17.80 7.97
N TRP A 96 21.52 -18.22 7.75
CA TRP A 96 21.18 -19.25 6.77
C TRP A 96 21.49 -18.83 5.32
N ARG A 97 21.37 -17.54 5.01
CA ARG A 97 21.65 -16.95 3.69
C ARG A 97 23.09 -16.47 3.54
N ASP A 98 23.93 -16.60 4.57
CA ASP A 98 25.30 -16.08 4.60
C ASP A 98 25.37 -14.56 4.26
N GLU A 99 24.35 -13.82 4.69
CA GLU A 99 24.28 -12.38 4.54
C GLU A 99 25.00 -11.72 5.70
N LYS A 100 25.91 -10.76 5.40
CA LYS A 100 26.56 -9.99 6.45
C LYS A 100 25.53 -9.18 7.22
N VAL A 101 25.24 -9.59 8.44
CA VAL A 101 24.37 -8.85 9.36
C VAL A 101 24.99 -7.49 9.59
N VAL A 102 24.29 -6.43 9.18
CA VAL A 102 24.67 -5.08 9.59
C VAL A 102 24.50 -5.01 11.09
N GLN A 103 25.58 -4.81 11.83
CA GLN A 103 25.73 -4.91 13.30
C GLN A 103 24.74 -4.06 14.15
N HIS A 104 23.68 -3.51 13.57
CA HIS A 104 22.67 -2.75 14.30
C HIS A 104 21.70 -3.62 15.14
N VAL A 105 21.77 -4.95 15.02
CA VAL A 105 20.79 -5.86 15.65
C VAL A 105 21.11 -6.11 17.14
N GLU A 106 22.38 -6.30 17.49
CA GLU A 106 22.75 -6.65 18.89
C GLU A 106 22.48 -5.53 19.88
N SER A 107 22.69 -4.26 19.50
CA SER A 107 22.45 -3.12 20.40
C SER A 107 20.97 -2.75 20.57
N ALA A 108 20.10 -3.19 19.68
CA ALA A 108 18.69 -2.82 19.72
C ALA A 108 17.87 -3.68 20.71
N HIS A 109 18.28 -4.91 20.97
CA HIS A 109 17.60 -5.80 21.93
C HIS A 109 17.73 -5.37 23.39
N THR A 110 18.73 -4.54 23.72
CA THR A 110 18.97 -4.02 25.07
C THR A 110 18.27 -2.68 25.33
N LEU A 111 17.68 -2.04 24.31
CA LEU A 111 17.04 -0.74 24.43
C LEU A 111 15.60 -0.85 24.92
N SER A 112 15.19 0.13 25.72
CA SER A 112 13.78 0.32 26.07
C SER A 112 12.94 0.65 24.83
N SER A 113 11.65 0.26 24.82
CA SER A 113 10.72 0.63 23.73
C SER A 113 10.69 2.14 23.46
N THR A 114 10.83 2.96 24.49
CA THR A 114 10.89 4.42 24.37
C THR A 114 12.17 4.88 23.66
N ASP A 115 13.31 4.25 23.94
CA ASP A 115 14.58 4.60 23.30
C ASP A 115 14.60 4.15 21.84
N ILE A 116 14.02 2.98 21.53
CA ILE A 116 13.80 2.50 20.18
C ILE A 116 12.95 3.52 19.38
N PHE A 117 11.83 3.96 19.96
CA PHE A 117 10.97 4.94 19.34
C PHE A 117 11.67 6.27 19.07
N LYS A 118 12.36 6.83 20.08
CA LYS A 118 13.09 8.09 19.94
C LYS A 118 14.21 8.00 18.91
N LYS A 119 15.02 6.95 19.00
CA LYS A 119 16.24 6.78 18.17
C LYS A 119 15.91 6.47 16.72
N TYR A 120 15.02 5.50 16.46
CA TYR A 120 14.80 4.95 15.13
C TYR A 120 13.57 5.51 14.42
N ILE A 121 12.61 6.09 15.15
CA ILE A 121 11.39 6.65 14.57
C ILE A 121 11.47 8.19 14.56
N LEU A 122 11.54 8.84 15.75
CA LEU A 122 11.45 10.30 15.81
C LEU A 122 12.63 11.00 15.12
N ASN A 123 13.83 10.49 15.25
CA ASN A 123 15.04 11.11 14.70
C ASN A 123 15.34 10.68 13.23
N ASN A 124 14.50 9.85 12.63
CA ASN A 124 14.74 9.36 11.27
C ASN A 124 14.04 10.23 10.23
N LYS A 125 14.78 11.20 9.68
CA LYS A 125 14.27 12.14 8.66
C LYS A 125 13.74 11.46 7.39
N PHE A 126 14.34 10.33 6.98
CA PHE A 126 13.91 9.60 5.79
C PHE A 126 12.59 8.87 6.05
N LEU A 127 12.39 8.35 7.26
CA LEU A 127 11.13 7.73 7.67
C LEU A 127 9.99 8.77 7.67
N TRP A 128 10.26 9.98 8.17
CA TRP A 128 9.29 11.07 8.11
C TRP A 128 8.99 11.50 6.68
N ALA A 129 10.00 11.57 5.82
CA ALA A 129 9.80 11.91 4.41
C ALA A 129 8.86 10.91 3.71
N ILE A 130 9.06 9.60 3.91
CA ILE A 130 8.17 8.61 3.29
C ILE A 130 6.80 8.53 3.98
N ALA A 131 6.70 8.82 5.29
CA ALA A 131 5.40 8.91 5.95
C ALA A 131 4.56 10.06 5.39
N ILE A 132 5.17 11.22 5.16
CA ILE A 132 4.50 12.37 4.51
C ILE A 132 4.20 12.04 3.03
N ALA A 133 5.13 11.41 2.30
CA ALA A 133 4.88 10.95 0.93
C ALA A 133 3.64 10.05 0.86
N ASN A 134 3.45 9.19 1.87
CA ASN A 134 2.32 8.27 1.93
C ASN A 134 0.96 8.98 2.03
N VAL A 135 0.91 10.18 2.63
CA VAL A 135 -0.30 11.03 2.60
C VAL A 135 -0.73 11.28 1.16
N PHE A 136 0.19 11.72 0.32
CA PHE A 136 -0.11 12.08 -1.07
C PHE A 136 -0.36 10.86 -1.96
N VAL A 137 0.38 9.78 -1.76
CA VAL A 137 0.17 8.51 -2.48
C VAL A 137 -1.21 7.93 -2.17
N TYR A 138 -1.64 7.94 -0.91
CA TYR A 138 -2.95 7.50 -0.50
C TYR A 138 -4.06 8.46 -0.94
N PHE A 139 -3.79 9.76 -0.91
CA PHE A 139 -4.72 10.75 -1.48
C PHE A 139 -4.99 10.49 -2.96
N ILE A 140 -3.96 10.21 -3.76
CA ILE A 140 -4.11 9.87 -5.18
C ILE A 140 -4.91 8.58 -5.33
N ARG A 141 -4.51 7.52 -4.61
CA ARG A 141 -5.16 6.20 -4.70
C ARG A 141 -6.65 6.30 -4.41
N TYR A 142 -7.02 6.86 -3.25
CA TYR A 142 -8.42 6.95 -2.82
C TYR A 142 -9.17 8.07 -3.55
N GLY A 143 -8.50 9.15 -3.90
CA GLY A 143 -9.08 10.21 -4.74
C GLY A 143 -9.48 9.71 -6.13
N VAL A 144 -8.72 8.78 -6.70
CA VAL A 144 -9.12 8.17 -7.98
C VAL A 144 -10.18 7.09 -7.76
N ILE A 145 -9.93 6.10 -6.89
CA ILE A 145 -10.80 4.92 -6.80
C ILE A 145 -12.19 5.24 -6.27
N ASP A 146 -12.32 6.13 -5.30
CA ASP A 146 -13.61 6.48 -4.68
C ASP A 146 -14.43 7.42 -5.57
N TRP A 147 -13.75 8.29 -6.34
CA TRP A 147 -14.43 9.30 -7.16
C TRP A 147 -14.55 8.92 -8.65
N ALA A 148 -13.79 7.93 -9.13
CA ALA A 148 -13.89 7.49 -10.51
C ALA A 148 -15.30 7.04 -10.91
N PRO A 149 -16.08 6.27 -10.11
CA PRO A 149 -17.44 5.90 -10.48
C PRO A 149 -18.33 7.11 -10.70
N THR A 150 -18.25 8.12 -9.82
CA THR A 150 -19.05 9.36 -9.94
C THR A 150 -18.62 10.15 -11.19
N TYR A 151 -17.32 10.34 -11.41
CA TYR A 151 -16.81 11.02 -12.60
C TYR A 151 -17.21 10.31 -13.91
N LEU A 152 -17.08 8.98 -13.95
CA LEU A 152 -17.48 8.17 -15.10
C LEU A 152 -18.98 8.31 -15.38
N LYS A 153 -19.81 8.41 -14.33
CA LYS A 153 -21.25 8.58 -14.46
C LYS A 153 -21.61 9.99 -14.97
N GLU A 154 -21.11 11.01 -14.28
CA GLU A 154 -21.52 12.41 -14.49
C GLU A 154 -20.92 13.03 -15.75
N VAL A 155 -19.64 12.77 -16.02
CA VAL A 155 -18.89 13.42 -17.09
C VAL A 155 -18.75 12.52 -18.33
N LYS A 156 -18.52 11.23 -18.10
CA LYS A 156 -18.27 10.26 -19.19
C LYS A 156 -19.51 9.48 -19.61
N HIS A 157 -20.63 9.59 -18.86
CA HIS A 157 -21.91 8.95 -19.12
C HIS A 157 -21.85 7.41 -19.21
N PHE A 158 -21.00 6.80 -18.37
CA PHE A 158 -20.92 5.35 -18.29
C PHE A 158 -22.14 4.76 -17.59
N SER A 159 -22.61 3.60 -18.07
CA SER A 159 -23.59 2.78 -17.35
C SER A 159 -22.98 2.20 -16.06
N VAL A 160 -23.80 1.79 -15.12
CA VAL A 160 -23.37 1.21 -13.83
C VAL A 160 -22.46 -0.01 -14.04
N ASP A 161 -22.80 -0.87 -15.00
CA ASP A 161 -21.98 -2.05 -15.32
C ASP A 161 -20.57 -1.66 -15.76
N LYS A 162 -20.44 -0.66 -16.63
CA LYS A 162 -19.14 -0.17 -17.13
C LYS A 162 -18.32 0.48 -16.01
N GLN A 163 -18.96 1.18 -15.07
CA GLN A 163 -18.28 1.74 -13.89
C GLN A 163 -17.74 0.62 -12.99
N SER A 164 -18.53 -0.41 -12.75
CA SER A 164 -18.13 -1.57 -11.94
C SER A 164 -16.95 -2.32 -12.56
N TRP A 165 -16.96 -2.51 -13.88
CA TRP A 165 -15.83 -3.10 -14.59
C TRP A 165 -14.57 -2.24 -14.55
N ALA A 166 -14.69 -0.91 -14.67
CA ALA A 166 -13.57 0.00 -14.57
C ALA A 166 -12.92 -0.05 -13.19
N TYR A 167 -13.72 -0.08 -12.11
CA TYR A 167 -13.27 -0.26 -10.74
C TYR A 167 -12.53 -1.60 -10.56
N PHE A 168 -13.13 -2.68 -11.03
CA PHE A 168 -12.54 -4.02 -10.97
C PHE A 168 -11.17 -4.06 -11.67
N LEU A 169 -11.09 -3.53 -12.88
CA LEU A 169 -9.86 -3.51 -13.66
C LEU A 169 -8.75 -2.67 -12.98
N TYR A 170 -9.12 -1.56 -12.35
CA TYR A 170 -8.20 -0.74 -11.56
C TYR A 170 -7.56 -1.55 -10.41
N GLU A 171 -8.37 -2.23 -9.60
CA GLU A 171 -7.90 -3.03 -8.46
C GLU A 171 -7.03 -4.23 -8.92
N TYR A 172 -7.47 -4.95 -9.95
CA TYR A 172 -6.70 -6.09 -10.45
C TYR A 172 -5.39 -5.68 -11.12
N ALA A 173 -5.37 -4.57 -11.84
CA ALA A 173 -4.13 -4.03 -12.39
C ALA A 173 -3.11 -3.71 -11.29
N GLY A 174 -3.57 -3.29 -10.12
CA GLY A 174 -2.74 -3.02 -8.95
C GLY A 174 -1.93 -4.23 -8.49
N ILE A 175 -2.48 -5.45 -8.61
CA ILE A 175 -1.74 -6.69 -8.29
C ILE A 175 -0.47 -6.80 -9.13
N PHE A 176 -0.61 -6.65 -10.44
CA PHE A 176 0.53 -6.72 -11.36
C PHE A 176 1.49 -5.54 -11.13
N GLY A 177 0.98 -4.36 -10.79
CA GLY A 177 1.78 -3.19 -10.44
C GLY A 177 2.65 -3.41 -9.22
N MET A 178 2.11 -3.99 -8.15
CA MET A 178 2.88 -4.36 -6.96
C MET A 178 3.98 -5.38 -7.28
N LEU A 179 3.67 -6.44 -8.00
CA LEU A 179 4.64 -7.46 -8.39
C LEU A 179 5.74 -6.88 -9.28
N ALA A 180 5.36 -6.06 -10.26
CA ALA A 180 6.32 -5.38 -11.14
C ALA A 180 7.24 -4.43 -10.37
N SER A 181 6.69 -3.63 -9.44
CA SER A 181 7.48 -2.70 -8.64
C SER A 181 8.44 -3.42 -7.69
N GLY A 182 8.01 -4.54 -7.09
CA GLY A 182 8.86 -5.39 -6.27
C GLY A 182 10.03 -5.98 -7.05
N TYR A 183 9.74 -6.56 -8.21
CA TYR A 183 10.76 -7.10 -9.11
C TYR A 183 11.74 -6.02 -9.57
N LEU A 184 11.24 -4.86 -10.01
CA LEU A 184 12.09 -3.73 -10.42
C LEU A 184 13.01 -3.29 -9.28
N SER A 185 12.47 -3.15 -8.07
CA SER A 185 13.23 -2.75 -6.90
C SER A 185 14.39 -3.72 -6.60
N ASP A 186 14.10 -5.03 -6.57
CA ASP A 186 15.10 -6.01 -6.16
C ASP A 186 16.11 -6.32 -7.28
N LYS A 187 15.63 -6.52 -8.52
CA LYS A 187 16.48 -6.99 -9.62
C LYS A 187 17.13 -5.87 -10.43
N VAL A 188 16.39 -4.78 -10.69
CA VAL A 188 16.90 -3.67 -11.52
C VAL A 188 17.60 -2.63 -10.67
N PHE A 189 16.95 -2.21 -9.58
CA PHE A 189 17.46 -1.16 -8.70
C PHE A 189 18.22 -1.68 -7.48
N LYS A 190 18.51 -2.99 -7.42
CA LYS A 190 19.37 -3.64 -6.40
C LYS A 190 18.99 -3.28 -4.96
N GLY A 191 17.69 -3.28 -4.65
CA GLY A 191 17.17 -2.97 -3.34
C GLY A 191 16.92 -1.48 -3.08
N HIS A 192 17.22 -0.58 -4.03
CA HIS A 192 16.83 0.81 -3.95
C HIS A 192 15.33 0.95 -4.17
N ARG A 193 14.58 1.40 -3.14
CA ARG A 193 13.11 1.49 -3.19
C ARG A 193 12.59 2.78 -3.85
N ALA A 194 13.34 3.89 -3.72
CA ALA A 194 12.90 5.19 -4.23
C ALA A 194 12.80 5.28 -5.77
N PRO A 195 13.78 4.79 -6.58
CA PRO A 195 13.71 4.93 -8.03
C PRO A 195 12.45 4.31 -8.67
N PRO A 196 12.04 3.05 -8.36
CA PRO A 196 10.82 2.50 -8.92
C PRO A 196 9.57 3.28 -8.48
N MET A 197 9.49 3.77 -7.23
CA MET A 197 8.37 4.60 -6.79
C MET A 197 8.26 5.89 -7.59
N LEU A 198 9.39 6.57 -7.86
CA LEU A 198 9.41 7.80 -8.65
C LEU A 198 9.01 7.55 -10.10
N LEU A 199 9.50 6.45 -10.71
CA LEU A 199 9.12 6.04 -12.06
C LEU A 199 7.60 5.80 -12.15
N PHE A 200 7.05 5.10 -11.19
CA PHE A 200 5.62 4.80 -11.13
C PHE A 200 4.79 6.06 -10.93
N LEU A 201 5.20 6.99 -10.05
CA LEU A 201 4.50 8.27 -9.85
C LEU A 201 4.51 9.16 -11.09
N ILE A 202 5.59 9.17 -11.87
CA ILE A 202 5.62 9.86 -13.16
C ILE A 202 4.56 9.25 -14.10
N GLY A 203 4.50 7.93 -14.16
CA GLY A 203 3.49 7.23 -14.94
C GLY A 203 2.06 7.55 -14.47
N VAL A 204 1.82 7.59 -13.15
CA VAL A 204 0.52 8.00 -12.57
C VAL A 204 0.15 9.41 -12.99
N LEU A 205 1.10 10.37 -12.91
CA LEU A 205 0.87 11.75 -13.31
C LEU A 205 0.45 11.85 -14.79
N ILE A 206 1.15 11.14 -15.67
CA ILE A 206 0.82 11.10 -17.11
C ILE A 206 -0.56 10.48 -17.31
N ALA A 207 -0.85 9.35 -16.67
CA ALA A 207 -2.13 8.66 -16.80
C ALA A 207 -3.30 9.50 -16.28
N ILE A 208 -3.15 10.20 -15.15
CA ILE A 208 -4.14 11.14 -14.62
C ILE A 208 -4.36 12.29 -15.59
N PHE A 209 -3.30 12.85 -16.17
CA PHE A 209 -3.41 13.95 -17.12
C PHE A 209 -4.15 13.52 -18.40
N VAL A 210 -3.84 12.35 -18.95
CA VAL A 210 -4.54 11.79 -20.12
C VAL A 210 -6.00 11.49 -19.81
N TYR A 211 -6.28 10.89 -18.62
CA TYR A 211 -7.64 10.61 -18.16
C TYR A 211 -8.49 11.88 -18.05
N TRP A 212 -7.92 12.94 -17.47
CA TRP A 212 -8.56 14.23 -17.33
C TRP A 212 -8.89 14.87 -18.67
N LYS A 213 -7.92 14.86 -19.62
CA LYS A 213 -8.07 15.53 -20.92
C LYS A 213 -8.81 14.69 -21.97
N ASN A 214 -9.08 13.42 -21.69
CA ASN A 214 -9.86 12.57 -22.59
C ASN A 214 -11.30 13.10 -22.72
N PRO A 215 -11.83 13.37 -23.94
CA PRO A 215 -13.20 13.80 -24.11
C PRO A 215 -14.20 12.67 -23.79
N ALA A 216 -15.43 13.04 -23.43
CA ALA A 216 -16.52 12.08 -23.31
C ALA A 216 -16.76 11.37 -24.66
N GLY A 217 -17.09 10.08 -24.60
CA GLY A 217 -17.33 9.27 -25.82
C GLY A 217 -16.17 8.33 -26.19
N ASN A 218 -15.06 8.36 -25.46
CA ASN A 218 -13.90 7.49 -25.65
C ASN A 218 -13.68 6.53 -24.46
N PRO A 219 -14.59 5.57 -24.22
CA PRO A 219 -14.54 4.70 -23.02
C PRO A 219 -13.29 3.81 -22.96
N LEU A 220 -12.70 3.48 -24.11
CA LEU A 220 -11.48 2.69 -24.18
C LEU A 220 -10.31 3.42 -23.53
N VAL A 221 -10.14 4.71 -23.81
CA VAL A 221 -9.07 5.53 -23.24
C VAL A 221 -9.29 5.71 -21.74
N ASP A 222 -10.53 5.95 -21.29
CA ASP A 222 -10.84 6.06 -19.87
C ASP A 222 -10.48 4.77 -19.11
N ASN A 223 -10.83 3.60 -19.65
CA ASN A 223 -10.50 2.31 -19.05
C ASN A 223 -8.97 2.05 -19.04
N ILE A 224 -8.27 2.34 -20.13
CA ILE A 224 -6.80 2.19 -20.19
C ILE A 224 -6.13 3.10 -19.16
N CYS A 225 -6.58 4.34 -19.03
CA CYS A 225 -6.05 5.26 -18.03
C CYS A 225 -6.29 4.76 -16.60
N LEU A 226 -7.49 4.26 -16.28
CA LEU A 226 -7.79 3.72 -14.95
C LEU A 226 -6.98 2.46 -14.65
N VAL A 227 -6.83 1.56 -15.62
CA VAL A 227 -5.95 0.37 -15.50
C VAL A 227 -4.50 0.80 -15.27
N ALA A 228 -4.01 1.80 -16.04
CA ALA A 228 -2.65 2.32 -15.89
C ALA A 228 -2.45 2.99 -14.52
N ILE A 229 -3.40 3.81 -14.07
CA ILE A 229 -3.34 4.43 -12.73
C ILE A 229 -3.34 3.34 -11.65
N GLY A 230 -4.22 2.35 -11.72
CA GLY A 230 -4.26 1.23 -10.80
C GLY A 230 -2.94 0.47 -10.77
N PHE A 231 -2.43 0.05 -11.93
CA PHE A 231 -1.13 -0.63 -12.04
C PHE A 231 0.00 0.20 -11.40
N LEU A 232 0.07 1.48 -11.70
CA LEU A 232 1.18 2.34 -11.30
C LEU A 232 1.08 2.81 -9.84
N ILE A 233 -0.10 3.11 -9.30
CA ILE A 233 -0.22 3.65 -7.94
C ILE A 233 0.06 2.60 -6.86
N TYR A 234 -0.29 1.35 -7.10
CA TYR A 234 -0.09 0.28 -6.13
C TYR A 234 1.39 -0.08 -5.89
N GLY A 235 2.29 0.24 -6.84
CA GLY A 235 3.73 0.15 -6.64
C GLY A 235 4.21 1.02 -5.47
N PRO A 236 4.07 2.35 -5.51
CA PRO A 236 4.38 3.24 -4.39
C PRO A 236 3.64 2.89 -3.10
N VAL A 237 2.37 2.52 -3.15
CA VAL A 237 1.58 2.10 -1.96
C VAL A 237 2.27 0.97 -1.21
N MET A 238 2.71 -0.07 -1.91
CA MET A 238 3.41 -1.21 -1.32
C MET A 238 4.84 -0.85 -0.91
N MET A 239 5.56 -0.14 -1.77
CA MET A 239 6.97 0.18 -1.57
C MET A 239 7.23 1.10 -0.38
N ILE A 240 6.32 2.00 -0.02
CA ILE A 240 6.48 2.88 1.15
C ILE A 240 6.53 2.05 2.44
N GLY A 241 5.67 1.04 2.58
CA GLY A 241 5.72 0.14 3.74
C GLY A 241 7.02 -0.67 3.79
N LEU A 242 7.47 -1.16 2.65
CA LEU A 242 8.74 -1.86 2.51
C LEU A 242 9.93 -0.95 2.84
N GLN A 243 9.97 0.27 2.30
CA GLN A 243 11.03 1.22 2.60
C GLN A 243 11.05 1.65 4.07
N ALA A 244 9.88 1.74 4.73
CA ALA A 244 9.81 1.99 6.17
C ALA A 244 10.52 0.88 6.95
N ALA A 245 10.37 -0.38 6.54
CA ALA A 245 11.07 -1.51 7.13
C ALA A 245 12.59 -1.43 6.87
N ASP A 246 13.02 -1.06 5.65
CA ASP A 246 14.44 -0.91 5.30
C ASP A 246 15.16 0.22 6.09
N LEU A 247 14.42 1.24 6.53
CA LEU A 247 14.96 2.42 7.21
C LEU A 247 15.19 2.23 8.71
N VAL A 248 14.77 1.11 9.29
CA VAL A 248 14.85 0.84 10.73
C VAL A 248 15.32 -0.59 11.02
N PRO A 249 15.87 -0.87 12.21
CA PRO A 249 16.13 -2.24 12.63
C PRO A 249 14.83 -3.05 12.73
N ARG A 250 14.91 -4.38 12.56
CA ARG A 250 13.75 -5.30 12.61
C ARG A 250 12.86 -5.10 13.85
N VAL A 251 13.47 -4.79 15.01
CA VAL A 251 12.74 -4.51 16.27
C VAL A 251 11.80 -3.31 16.15
N ALA A 252 12.10 -2.33 15.28
CA ALA A 252 11.33 -1.11 15.10
C ALA A 252 10.39 -1.15 13.84
N THR A 253 10.46 -2.23 13.03
CA THR A 253 9.72 -2.34 11.77
C THR A 253 8.21 -2.13 11.95
N GLY A 254 7.61 -2.78 12.94
CA GLY A 254 6.17 -2.64 13.19
C GLY A 254 5.76 -1.20 13.50
N THR A 255 6.58 -0.48 14.27
CA THR A 255 6.31 0.93 14.60
C THR A 255 6.52 1.85 13.38
N ALA A 256 7.56 1.60 12.58
CA ALA A 256 7.84 2.38 11.37
C ALA A 256 6.75 2.22 10.30
N THR A 257 6.34 0.98 10.04
CA THR A 257 5.25 0.69 9.11
C THR A 257 3.90 1.18 9.62
N GLY A 258 3.67 1.11 10.94
CA GLY A 258 2.50 1.69 11.59
C GLY A 258 2.43 3.21 11.43
N LEU A 259 3.55 3.91 11.58
CA LEU A 259 3.63 5.36 11.35
C LEU A 259 3.27 5.72 9.91
N THR A 260 3.87 5.07 8.92
CA THR A 260 3.55 5.34 7.51
C THR A 260 2.09 5.03 7.19
N GLY A 261 1.55 3.94 7.75
CA GLY A 261 0.14 3.60 7.63
C GLY A 261 -0.79 4.65 8.24
N LEU A 262 -0.47 5.15 9.45
CA LEU A 262 -1.21 6.21 10.12
C LEU A 262 -1.32 7.45 9.23
N PHE A 263 -0.21 7.90 8.65
CA PHE A 263 -0.18 9.06 7.75
C PHE A 263 -0.98 8.80 6.47
N GLY A 264 -0.82 7.62 5.85
CA GLY A 264 -1.56 7.26 4.66
C GLY A 264 -3.07 7.21 4.88
N TYR A 265 -3.54 6.51 5.90
CA TYR A 265 -4.97 6.35 6.14
C TYR A 265 -5.63 7.58 6.77
N LEU A 266 -5.04 8.14 7.83
CA LEU A 266 -5.66 9.25 8.58
C LEU A 266 -5.60 10.56 7.80
N LEU A 267 -4.45 10.87 7.20
CA LEU A 267 -4.26 12.14 6.49
C LEU A 267 -4.48 12.00 4.99
N GLY A 268 -4.06 10.90 4.36
CA GLY A 268 -4.21 10.67 2.93
C GLY A 268 -5.62 10.25 2.54
N SER A 269 -6.03 9.04 2.92
CA SER A 269 -7.32 8.46 2.53
C SER A 269 -8.51 9.25 3.07
N ALA A 270 -8.51 9.59 4.37
CA ALA A 270 -9.62 10.32 4.97
C ALA A 270 -9.76 11.74 4.39
N SER A 271 -8.65 12.42 4.06
CA SER A 271 -8.71 13.73 3.41
C SER A 271 -9.12 13.64 1.94
N ALA A 272 -8.79 12.54 1.25
CA ALA A 272 -9.15 12.37 -0.16
C ALA A 272 -10.66 12.50 -0.39
N GLY A 273 -11.48 11.82 0.41
CA GLY A 273 -12.93 11.92 0.29
C GLY A 273 -13.44 13.35 0.49
N TYR A 274 -13.01 14.00 1.56
CA TYR A 274 -13.49 15.35 1.90
C TYR A 274 -12.94 16.43 0.96
N VAL A 275 -11.64 16.45 0.73
CA VAL A 275 -10.97 17.48 -0.09
C VAL A 275 -11.40 17.37 -1.55
N MET A 276 -11.45 16.15 -2.11
CA MET A 276 -11.95 15.95 -3.47
C MET A 276 -13.38 16.45 -3.63
N GLY A 277 -14.29 16.07 -2.70
CA GLY A 277 -15.68 16.55 -2.75
C GLY A 277 -15.78 18.06 -2.72
N LYS A 278 -15.08 18.71 -1.78
CA LYS A 278 -15.07 20.17 -1.68
C LYS A 278 -14.50 20.87 -2.91
N LEU A 279 -13.44 20.34 -3.49
CA LEU A 279 -12.85 20.93 -4.69
C LEU A 279 -13.73 20.71 -5.94
N VAL A 280 -14.39 19.57 -6.04
CA VAL A 280 -15.36 19.31 -7.10
C VAL A 280 -16.58 20.22 -6.96
N ASP A 281 -17.10 20.44 -5.75
CA ASP A 281 -18.21 21.34 -5.49
C ASP A 281 -17.88 22.81 -5.84
N LEU A 282 -16.65 23.27 -5.56
CA LEU A 282 -16.25 24.65 -5.74
C LEU A 282 -15.73 24.97 -7.15
N PHE A 283 -15.00 24.05 -7.76
CA PHE A 283 -14.25 24.28 -9.01
C PHE A 283 -14.59 23.25 -10.11
N GLY A 284 -15.62 22.42 -9.88
CA GLY A 284 -15.92 21.31 -10.77
C GLY A 284 -14.84 20.22 -10.75
N TRP A 285 -14.95 19.26 -11.64
CA TRP A 285 -14.02 18.14 -11.74
C TRP A 285 -12.56 18.54 -11.99
N ASP A 286 -12.33 19.70 -12.63
CA ASP A 286 -10.99 20.24 -12.83
C ASP A 286 -10.27 20.47 -11.49
N GLY A 287 -10.98 20.96 -10.45
CA GLY A 287 -10.44 21.14 -9.12
C GLY A 287 -9.94 19.83 -8.50
N GLY A 288 -10.70 18.75 -8.68
CA GLY A 288 -10.30 17.41 -8.25
C GLY A 288 -9.02 16.93 -8.95
N PHE A 289 -8.94 17.08 -10.27
CA PHE A 289 -7.74 16.70 -11.03
C PHE A 289 -6.52 17.54 -10.67
N TYR A 290 -6.66 18.83 -10.42
CA TYR A 290 -5.55 19.67 -9.90
C TYR A 290 -5.03 19.14 -8.55
N ALA A 291 -5.91 18.75 -7.64
CA ALA A 291 -5.49 18.18 -6.36
C ALA A 291 -4.70 16.88 -6.53
N LEU A 292 -5.13 16.00 -7.44
CA LEU A 292 -4.40 14.77 -7.76
C LEU A 292 -3.01 15.06 -8.34
N ILE A 293 -2.92 16.01 -9.27
CA ILE A 293 -1.64 16.41 -9.90
C ILE A 293 -0.70 17.02 -8.85
N VAL A 294 -1.18 17.95 -8.02
CA VAL A 294 -0.39 18.53 -6.93
C VAL A 294 0.09 17.44 -5.97
N SER A 295 -0.76 16.48 -5.64
CA SER A 295 -0.38 15.34 -4.79
C SER A 295 0.70 14.47 -5.44
N CYS A 296 0.68 14.27 -6.78
CA CYS A 296 1.77 13.59 -7.48
C CYS A 296 3.11 14.32 -7.30
N PHE A 297 3.13 15.64 -7.46
CA PHE A 297 4.36 16.42 -7.30
C PHE A 297 4.88 16.41 -5.86
N LEU A 298 4.00 16.55 -4.87
CA LEU A 298 4.37 16.53 -3.47
C LEU A 298 4.86 15.12 -3.05
N GLY A 299 4.14 14.07 -3.44
CA GLY A 299 4.56 12.69 -3.20
C GLY A 299 5.92 12.41 -3.85
N PHE A 300 6.12 12.83 -5.11
CA PHE A 300 7.40 12.72 -5.80
C PHE A 300 8.52 13.44 -5.04
N GLY A 301 8.31 14.68 -4.60
CA GLY A 301 9.31 15.47 -3.88
C GLY A 301 9.75 14.79 -2.58
N PHE A 302 8.81 14.31 -1.76
CA PHE A 302 9.12 13.61 -0.52
C PHE A 302 9.80 12.25 -0.73
N ILE A 303 9.40 11.47 -1.74
CA ILE A 303 10.09 10.23 -2.10
C ILE A 303 11.50 10.52 -2.61
N ALA A 304 11.69 11.58 -3.40
CA ALA A 304 12.99 11.96 -3.94
C ALA A 304 14.03 12.29 -2.84
N VAL A 305 13.59 12.81 -1.69
CA VAL A 305 14.47 12.98 -0.51
C VAL A 305 15.12 11.66 -0.10
N THR A 306 14.43 10.55 -0.27
CA THR A 306 14.95 9.22 0.12
C THR A 306 15.93 8.61 -0.88
N LEU A 307 16.13 9.22 -2.07
CA LEU A 307 17.20 8.82 -3.00
C LEU A 307 18.60 8.97 -2.38
N PHE A 308 18.75 9.90 -1.45
CA PHE A 308 20.02 10.14 -0.76
C PHE A 308 20.29 9.13 0.39
N HIS A 309 19.32 8.28 0.69
CA HIS A 309 19.53 7.17 1.60
C HIS A 309 20.20 6.02 0.83
N LYS A 310 21.41 5.66 1.25
CA LYS A 310 22.06 4.45 0.70
C LYS A 310 21.31 3.24 1.26
N PRO A 311 20.81 2.33 0.41
CA PRO A 311 20.25 1.09 0.91
C PRO A 311 21.30 0.37 1.74
N ASN A 312 20.87 -0.39 2.73
CA ASN A 312 21.70 -1.37 3.41
C ASN A 312 22.03 -2.46 2.38
N ALA A 313 22.85 -2.08 1.40
CA ALA A 313 23.20 -2.95 0.29
C ALA A 313 23.98 -4.13 0.85
N THR A 314 23.43 -5.30 0.67
CA THR A 314 24.18 -6.53 0.50
C THR A 314 25.28 -6.27 -0.54
N LYS A 315 26.52 -6.07 -0.08
CA LYS A 315 27.71 -6.26 -0.91
C LYS A 315 28.02 -7.74 -1.00
#